data_f3816e9b186e403b387e6cd7d27ca751
#
_entry.id   f3816e9b186e403b387e6cd7d27ca751
#
_cell.length_a   1.000
_cell.length_b   1.000
_cell.length_c   1.000
_cell.angle_alpha   90.00
_cell.angle_beta   90.00
_cell.angle_gamma   90.00
#
_symmetry.space_group_name_H-M   'P 1'
#
loop_
_entity.id
_entity.type
_entity.pdbx_description
1 polymer ?
#
loop_
_entity_poly.entity_id
_entity_poly.type
_entity_poly.pdbx_seq_one_letter_code
_entity_poly.pdbx_strand_id
1 'polypeptide(L)'
;MTRLFQGLRALFCICFALAALSVAALNGYALALLAAGGIWLLLRRRAIPHFTLVLLAGGIALRVLIALVLHPPLVSDFQLMYDAAQSLLAGDMWFLDTEYFSLWAYQSVFVAWEAMWLRLWNDPLCLELVNAVLSAGILCLLYRMARGWMSERAAQAASLLLTLFPFALTLHTVLSNQIPSAFFLTLGLWLLVCADCRRLGLWRFPLAGLALQLGNLLRSEGIVILAAVLAWAVFEAVRHPRTVKRLLAGLLALLAVYFASHAAAGAIVRATGLNPYGVRNGNPLWKFVVGMSFNTAGGYSSSDWYKIYDTLDENFQVTEETEALEKEMLAERLSADPAKLLRHFINKWQLLWDTDALHWALGHTQQDPDGLIGPITRADAYKLVQQFDRGLFYLSVLLAGLGLFASPARWKQRETATYLPYFVFFAMFCAMLLVEVQPRYAYLPQLFLFTAAGFGLECIGKGEQDA
;
A
#
# COMPACT_ATOMS: atom_id res chain seq x y z
N MET A 1 25.39 -0.07 -50.35
CA MET A 1 24.02 0.43 -50.09
C MET A 1 23.50 0.03 -48.73
N THR A 2 23.64 -1.21 -48.28
CA THR A 2 23.12 -1.71 -46.95
C THR A 2 23.68 -0.96 -45.73
N ARG A 3 24.99 -0.66 -45.67
CA ARG A 3 25.60 0.08 -44.57
C ARG A 3 25.15 1.53 -44.47
N LEU A 4 24.96 2.22 -45.61
CA LEU A 4 24.41 3.58 -45.66
C LEU A 4 22.94 3.60 -45.14
N PHE A 5 22.15 2.64 -45.55
CA PHE A 5 20.76 2.51 -45.09
C PHE A 5 20.64 2.21 -43.60
N GLN A 6 21.56 1.40 -43.04
CA GLN A 6 21.65 1.14 -41.60
C GLN A 6 22.09 2.39 -40.83
N GLY A 7 23.05 3.16 -41.36
CA GLY A 7 23.49 4.43 -40.77
C GLY A 7 22.37 5.48 -40.74
N LEU A 8 21.66 5.66 -41.84
CA LEU A 8 20.50 6.58 -41.88
C LEU A 8 19.37 6.15 -40.94
N ARG A 9 19.08 4.85 -40.87
CA ARG A 9 18.09 4.33 -39.93
C ARG A 9 18.50 4.59 -38.47
N ALA A 10 19.77 4.39 -38.12
CA ALA A 10 20.29 4.68 -36.78
C ALA A 10 20.20 6.17 -36.48
N LEU A 11 20.55 7.04 -37.42
CA LEU A 11 20.44 8.50 -37.29
C LEU A 11 18.99 8.93 -37.05
N PHE A 12 18.02 8.41 -37.81
CA PHE A 12 16.59 8.70 -37.58
C PHE A 12 16.11 8.22 -36.21
N CYS A 13 16.53 7.02 -35.78
CA CYS A 13 16.18 6.52 -34.43
C CYS A 13 16.73 7.45 -33.33
N ILE A 14 17.97 7.96 -33.49
CA ILE A 14 18.59 8.91 -32.55
C ILE A 14 17.81 10.23 -32.55
N CYS A 15 17.47 10.78 -33.72
CA CYS A 15 16.70 12.02 -33.80
C CYS A 15 15.31 11.88 -33.16
N PHE A 16 14.60 10.76 -33.41
CA PHE A 16 13.32 10.48 -32.77
C PHE A 16 13.46 10.31 -31.25
N ALA A 17 14.49 9.61 -30.78
CA ALA A 17 14.76 9.46 -29.36
C ALA A 17 15.03 10.81 -28.69
N LEU A 18 15.85 11.67 -29.30
CA LEU A 18 16.13 13.00 -28.79
C LEU A 18 14.87 13.90 -28.76
N ALA A 19 14.05 13.87 -29.82
CA ALA A 19 12.79 14.59 -29.86
C ALA A 19 11.81 14.08 -28.78
N ALA A 20 11.68 12.76 -28.61
CA ALA A 20 10.86 12.17 -27.58
C ALA A 20 11.34 12.53 -26.17
N LEU A 21 12.65 12.48 -25.93
CA LEU A 21 13.26 12.87 -24.64
C LEU A 21 13.06 14.35 -24.34
N SER A 22 13.16 15.23 -25.33
CA SER A 22 12.94 16.67 -25.14
C SER A 22 11.50 16.99 -24.75
N VAL A 23 10.53 16.30 -25.35
CA VAL A 23 9.10 16.43 -24.96
C VAL A 23 8.85 15.80 -23.59
N ALA A 24 9.43 14.65 -23.30
CA ALA A 24 9.27 13.95 -22.03
C ALA A 24 9.86 14.74 -20.86
N ALA A 25 10.97 15.46 -21.08
CA ALA A 25 11.57 16.32 -20.06
C ALA A 25 10.63 17.43 -19.56
N LEU A 26 9.58 17.76 -20.33
CA LEU A 26 8.58 18.77 -20.01
C LEU A 26 7.21 18.17 -19.63
N ASN A 27 7.05 16.84 -19.71
CA ASN A 27 5.76 16.19 -19.49
C ASN A 27 5.91 14.80 -18.82
N GLY A 28 5.55 14.73 -17.55
CA GLY A 28 5.68 13.51 -16.74
C GLY A 28 4.86 12.32 -17.26
N TYR A 29 3.72 12.56 -17.92
CA TYR A 29 2.92 11.47 -18.54
C TYR A 29 3.68 10.84 -19.72
N ALA A 30 4.31 11.66 -20.56
CA ALA A 30 5.15 11.16 -21.66
C ALA A 30 6.36 10.38 -21.12
N LEU A 31 6.96 10.84 -20.02
CA LEU A 31 8.05 10.14 -19.35
C LEU A 31 7.60 8.77 -18.81
N ALA A 32 6.38 8.66 -18.24
CA ALA A 32 5.82 7.39 -17.78
C ALA A 32 5.64 6.39 -18.92
N LEU A 33 5.14 6.84 -20.08
CA LEU A 33 5.01 5.99 -21.28
C LEU A 33 6.37 5.55 -21.82
N LEU A 34 7.37 6.44 -21.85
CA LEU A 34 8.72 6.09 -22.26
C LEU A 34 9.39 5.10 -21.31
N ALA A 35 9.22 5.27 -20.00
CA ALA A 35 9.73 4.33 -19.01
C ALA A 35 9.11 2.94 -19.19
N ALA A 36 7.78 2.86 -19.36
CA ALA A 36 7.08 1.62 -19.61
C ALA A 36 7.50 0.97 -20.95
N GLY A 37 7.61 1.76 -22.00
CA GLY A 37 8.12 1.31 -23.31
C GLY A 37 9.57 0.81 -23.22
N GLY A 38 10.42 1.50 -22.48
CA GLY A 38 11.81 1.10 -22.22
C GLY A 38 11.92 -0.22 -21.46
N ILE A 39 11.12 -0.40 -20.40
CA ILE A 39 11.02 -1.67 -19.68
C ILE A 39 10.57 -2.80 -20.59
N TRP A 40 9.53 -2.55 -21.40
CA TRP A 40 9.02 -3.54 -22.34
C TRP A 40 10.07 -3.93 -23.40
N LEU A 41 10.78 -2.95 -23.97
CA LEU A 41 11.85 -3.18 -24.94
C LEU A 41 13.03 -3.95 -24.31
N LEU A 42 13.41 -3.65 -23.07
CA LEU A 42 14.46 -4.33 -22.32
C LEU A 42 14.11 -5.83 -22.16
N LEU A 43 12.87 -6.12 -21.80
CA LEU A 43 12.40 -7.48 -21.49
C LEU A 43 11.86 -8.23 -22.71
N ARG A 44 11.69 -7.57 -23.87
CA ARG A 44 11.12 -8.16 -25.08
C ARG A 44 11.86 -9.42 -25.54
N ARG A 45 13.19 -9.41 -25.46
CA ARG A 45 14.03 -10.51 -25.95
C ARG A 45 14.37 -11.53 -24.87
N ARG A 46 14.71 -11.11 -23.68
CA ARG A 46 15.16 -11.98 -22.58
C ARG A 46 14.69 -11.45 -21.23
N ALA A 47 14.34 -12.37 -20.33
CA ALA A 47 14.15 -12.06 -18.92
C ALA A 47 15.51 -11.81 -18.25
N ILE A 48 15.53 -10.97 -17.22
CA ILE A 48 16.71 -10.69 -16.42
C ILE A 48 16.97 -11.91 -15.51
N PRO A 49 18.16 -12.51 -15.56
CA PRO A 49 18.47 -13.66 -14.70
C PRO A 49 18.57 -13.20 -13.22
N HIS A 50 18.33 -14.12 -12.29
CA HIS A 50 18.39 -13.85 -10.84
C HIS A 50 17.61 -12.60 -10.40
N PHE A 51 16.50 -12.30 -11.08
CA PHE A 51 15.78 -11.03 -10.91
C PHE A 51 15.33 -10.77 -9.47
N THR A 52 15.01 -11.78 -8.67
CA THR A 52 14.69 -11.59 -7.23
C THR A 52 15.84 -10.90 -6.50
N LEU A 53 17.10 -11.30 -6.76
CA LEU A 53 18.28 -10.70 -6.15
C LEU A 53 18.52 -9.28 -6.68
N VAL A 54 18.35 -9.09 -7.99
CA VAL A 54 18.47 -7.76 -8.63
C VAL A 54 17.42 -6.82 -8.05
N LEU A 55 16.18 -7.29 -7.91
CA LEU A 55 15.07 -6.49 -7.38
C LEU A 55 15.29 -6.14 -5.89
N LEU A 56 15.77 -7.11 -5.09
CA LEU A 56 16.04 -6.88 -3.68
C LEU A 56 17.23 -5.91 -3.50
N ALA A 57 18.36 -6.23 -4.06
CA ALA A 57 19.58 -5.41 -3.91
C ALA A 57 19.43 -4.04 -4.55
N GLY A 58 18.93 -3.96 -5.78
CA GLY A 58 18.66 -2.70 -6.47
C GLY A 58 17.53 -1.90 -5.81
N GLY A 59 16.49 -2.59 -5.34
CA GLY A 59 15.38 -1.97 -4.61
C GLY A 59 15.81 -1.37 -3.27
N ILE A 60 16.68 -2.06 -2.51
CA ILE A 60 17.27 -1.53 -1.27
C ILE A 60 18.20 -0.35 -1.60
N ALA A 61 19.14 -0.54 -2.53
CA ALA A 61 20.12 0.49 -2.87
C ALA A 61 19.45 1.80 -3.31
N LEU A 62 18.42 1.71 -4.16
CA LEU A 62 17.67 2.87 -4.61
C LEU A 62 16.96 3.58 -3.45
N ARG A 63 16.33 2.84 -2.55
CA ARG A 63 15.62 3.41 -1.40
C ARG A 63 16.56 3.99 -0.34
N VAL A 64 17.68 3.32 -0.09
CA VAL A 64 18.72 3.85 0.79
C VAL A 64 19.26 5.19 0.23
N LEU A 65 19.53 5.24 -1.08
CA LEU A 65 19.95 6.49 -1.71
C LEU A 65 18.90 7.60 -1.55
N ILE A 66 17.62 7.28 -1.69
CA ILE A 66 16.54 8.25 -1.48
C ILE A 66 16.45 8.65 0.00
N ALA A 67 16.54 7.73 0.95
CA ALA A 67 16.54 8.05 2.37
C ALA A 67 17.71 8.93 2.79
N LEU A 68 18.88 8.78 2.15
CA LEU A 68 20.06 9.64 2.42
C LEU A 68 19.92 11.06 1.86
N VAL A 69 18.98 11.30 0.97
CA VAL A 69 18.80 12.57 0.27
C VAL A 69 17.48 13.24 0.63
N LEU A 70 16.45 12.47 0.94
CA LEU A 70 15.08 12.94 1.20
C LEU A 70 14.76 12.76 2.68
N HIS A 71 14.69 13.86 3.42
CA HIS A 71 14.35 13.89 4.83
C HIS A 71 13.06 14.69 5.05
N PRO A 72 11.86 14.09 4.86
CA PRO A 72 10.63 14.81 5.13
C PRO A 72 10.54 15.09 6.64
N PRO A 73 10.10 16.30 7.03
CA PRO A 73 9.91 16.62 8.43
C PRO A 73 8.82 15.70 9.04
N LEU A 74 9.02 15.31 10.27
CA LEU A 74 8.00 14.64 11.05
C LEU A 74 6.86 15.63 11.33
N VAL A 75 5.63 15.21 11.04
CA VAL A 75 4.44 16.06 11.22
C VAL A 75 3.24 15.21 11.67
N SER A 76 2.27 15.83 12.33
CA SER A 76 0.99 15.19 12.71
C SER A 76 1.21 13.90 13.53
N ASP A 77 0.43 12.85 13.23
CA ASP A 77 0.49 11.54 13.90
C ASP A 77 1.90 10.91 13.86
N PHE A 78 2.69 11.18 12.84
CA PHE A 78 4.05 10.61 12.71
C PHE A 78 5.00 11.21 13.74
N GLN A 79 4.92 12.53 13.95
CA GLN A 79 5.68 13.20 15.00
C GLN A 79 5.27 12.66 16.39
N LEU A 80 3.96 12.58 16.63
CA LEU A 80 3.43 12.09 17.90
C LEU A 80 3.89 10.65 18.21
N MET A 81 3.86 9.75 17.22
CA MET A 81 4.29 8.36 17.40
C MET A 81 5.80 8.25 17.60
N TYR A 82 6.59 9.02 16.86
CA TYR A 82 8.04 9.08 17.03
C TYR A 82 8.43 9.63 18.43
N ASP A 83 7.81 10.72 18.89
CA ASP A 83 8.04 11.30 20.20
C ASP A 83 7.66 10.31 21.32
N ALA A 84 6.53 9.59 21.14
CA ALA A 84 6.13 8.53 22.05
C ALA A 84 7.16 7.37 22.08
N ALA A 85 7.74 7.01 20.94
CA ALA A 85 8.79 5.99 20.88
C ALA A 85 10.09 6.44 21.57
N GLN A 86 10.47 7.70 21.41
CA GLN A 86 11.60 8.30 22.15
C GLN A 86 11.35 8.31 23.65
N SER A 87 10.15 8.70 24.06
CA SER A 87 9.73 8.73 25.46
C SER A 87 9.75 7.32 26.06
N LEU A 88 9.23 6.32 25.35
CA LEU A 88 9.27 4.92 25.78
C LEU A 88 10.71 4.42 26.00
N LEU A 89 11.66 4.83 25.16
CA LEU A 89 13.09 4.51 25.34
C LEU A 89 13.69 5.18 26.59
N ALA A 90 13.21 6.36 26.95
CA ALA A 90 13.61 7.08 28.15
C ALA A 90 12.94 6.56 29.43
N GLY A 91 11.97 5.63 29.29
CA GLY A 91 11.18 5.11 30.41
C GLY A 91 10.04 6.04 30.86
N ASP A 92 9.69 7.01 30.03
CA ASP A 92 8.57 7.92 30.24
C ASP A 92 7.39 7.50 29.34
N MET A 93 6.18 7.57 29.89
CA MET A 93 4.95 7.06 29.26
C MET A 93 3.89 8.16 29.13
N TRP A 94 4.29 9.44 29.04
CA TRP A 94 3.38 10.59 28.99
C TRP A 94 2.32 10.46 27.87
N PHE A 95 2.65 9.75 26.79
CA PHE A 95 1.75 9.57 25.64
C PHE A 95 0.48 8.79 26.01
N LEU A 96 0.51 7.99 27.09
CA LEU A 96 -0.67 7.26 27.56
C LEU A 96 -1.77 8.18 28.11
N ASP A 97 -1.41 9.39 28.54
CA ASP A 97 -2.33 10.39 29.06
C ASP A 97 -2.95 11.27 27.95
N THR A 98 -2.76 10.89 26.70
CA THR A 98 -3.33 11.60 25.56
C THR A 98 -4.58 10.91 25.00
N GLU A 99 -5.50 11.69 24.43
CA GLU A 99 -6.70 11.18 23.79
C GLU A 99 -6.36 10.20 22.64
N TYR A 100 -5.24 10.45 21.95
CA TYR A 100 -4.83 9.63 20.81
C TYR A 100 -4.58 8.17 21.20
N PHE A 101 -3.79 7.94 22.26
CA PHE A 101 -3.46 6.57 22.69
C PHE A 101 -4.52 5.96 23.62
N SER A 102 -5.41 6.77 24.19
CA SER A 102 -6.59 6.29 24.91
C SER A 102 -7.64 5.72 23.95
N LEU A 103 -7.92 6.43 22.84
CA LEU A 103 -8.91 6.00 21.85
C LEU A 103 -8.36 4.94 20.90
N TRP A 104 -7.11 5.11 20.45
CA TRP A 104 -6.47 4.21 19.49
C TRP A 104 -5.31 3.45 20.12
N ALA A 105 -5.60 2.72 21.19
CA ALA A 105 -4.60 2.00 21.98
C ALA A 105 -3.74 1.03 21.14
N TYR A 106 -4.26 0.50 20.03
CA TYR A 106 -3.51 -0.35 19.10
C TYR A 106 -2.30 0.35 18.47
N GLN A 107 -2.27 1.69 18.41
CA GLN A 107 -1.13 2.46 17.88
C GLN A 107 0.11 2.32 18.78
N SER A 108 -0.05 1.99 20.05
CA SER A 108 1.07 1.72 20.98
C SER A 108 1.96 0.56 20.48
N VAL A 109 1.42 -0.37 19.69
CA VAL A 109 2.23 -1.44 19.06
C VAL A 109 3.21 -0.86 18.05
N PHE A 110 2.79 0.16 17.29
CA PHE A 110 3.69 0.82 16.35
C PHE A 110 4.74 1.67 17.07
N VAL A 111 4.38 2.34 18.16
CA VAL A 111 5.35 3.03 19.05
C VAL A 111 6.41 2.04 19.55
N ALA A 112 6.01 0.85 20.02
CA ALA A 112 6.97 -0.18 20.43
C ALA A 112 7.83 -0.70 19.26
N TRP A 113 7.26 -0.79 18.05
CA TRP A 113 8.01 -1.13 16.83
C TRP A 113 9.09 -0.09 16.53
N GLU A 114 8.77 1.20 16.57
CA GLU A 114 9.75 2.27 16.36
C GLU A 114 10.82 2.26 17.46
N ALA A 115 10.42 2.21 18.74
CA ALA A 115 11.33 2.15 19.88
C ALA A 115 12.30 0.96 19.78
N MET A 116 11.86 -0.20 19.30
CA MET A 116 12.73 -1.37 19.13
C MET A 116 13.89 -1.08 18.17
N TRP A 117 13.63 -0.40 17.05
CA TRP A 117 14.65 -0.05 16.08
C TRP A 117 15.52 1.12 16.53
N LEU A 118 14.90 2.16 17.12
CA LEU A 118 15.60 3.33 17.68
C LEU A 118 16.54 2.95 18.84
N ARG A 119 16.29 1.84 19.53
CA ARG A 119 17.23 1.30 20.52
C ARG A 119 18.56 0.84 19.90
N LEU A 120 18.58 0.47 18.64
CA LEU A 120 19.79 0.08 17.91
C LEU A 120 20.55 1.31 17.41
N TRP A 121 19.82 2.28 16.89
CA TRP A 121 20.34 3.54 16.41
C TRP A 121 19.25 4.61 16.52
N ASN A 122 19.46 5.53 17.46
CA ASN A 122 18.48 6.56 17.82
C ASN A 122 18.51 7.74 16.85
N ASP A 123 18.05 7.51 15.63
CA ASP A 123 17.98 8.48 14.55
C ASP A 123 16.78 8.11 13.64
N PRO A 124 15.99 9.08 13.14
CA PRO A 124 14.90 8.83 12.19
C PRO A 124 15.34 8.02 10.97
N LEU A 125 16.57 8.24 10.48
CA LEU A 125 17.14 7.50 9.35
C LEU A 125 17.18 5.99 9.61
N CYS A 126 17.33 5.53 10.86
CA CYS A 126 17.24 4.11 11.20
C CYS A 126 15.90 3.51 10.75
N LEU A 127 14.79 4.20 11.06
CA LEU A 127 13.43 3.77 10.69
C LEU A 127 13.21 3.84 9.17
N GLU A 128 13.72 4.86 8.52
CA GLU A 128 13.66 4.98 7.05
C GLU A 128 14.41 3.83 6.36
N LEU A 129 15.59 3.44 6.86
CA LEU A 129 16.36 2.31 6.35
C LEU A 129 15.65 0.97 6.57
N VAL A 130 15.03 0.77 7.74
CA VAL A 130 14.18 -0.39 7.99
C VAL A 130 13.03 -0.43 6.99
N ASN A 131 12.33 0.68 6.80
CA ASN A 131 11.26 0.80 5.83
C ASN A 131 11.74 0.56 4.39
N ALA A 132 12.97 0.99 4.03
CA ALA A 132 13.58 0.73 2.73
C ALA A 132 13.75 -0.77 2.47
N VAL A 133 14.25 -1.51 3.47
CA VAL A 133 14.41 -2.98 3.39
C VAL A 133 13.05 -3.68 3.28
N LEU A 134 12.07 -3.29 4.11
CA LEU A 134 10.73 -3.87 4.08
C LEU A 134 10.02 -3.58 2.75
N SER A 135 10.14 -2.36 2.22
CA SER A 135 9.56 -1.98 0.93
C SER A 135 10.18 -2.76 -0.24
N ALA A 136 11.51 -2.98 -0.24
CA ALA A 136 12.15 -3.85 -1.21
C ALA A 136 11.71 -5.32 -1.04
N GLY A 137 11.49 -5.77 0.20
CA GLY A 137 10.91 -7.07 0.51
C GLY A 137 9.50 -7.24 -0.08
N ILE A 138 8.65 -6.22 0.03
CA ILE A 138 7.31 -6.21 -0.60
C ILE A 138 7.43 -6.44 -2.11
N LEU A 139 8.31 -5.72 -2.80
CA LEU A 139 8.53 -5.91 -4.25
C LEU A 139 8.90 -7.35 -4.59
N CYS A 140 9.80 -7.95 -3.81
CA CYS A 140 10.21 -9.34 -4.01
C CYS A 140 9.06 -10.34 -3.79
N LEU A 141 8.24 -10.14 -2.75
CA LEU A 141 7.08 -11.00 -2.47
C LEU A 141 6.05 -10.91 -3.61
N LEU A 142 5.73 -9.70 -4.08
CA LEU A 142 4.81 -9.47 -5.20
C LEU A 142 5.32 -10.09 -6.50
N TYR A 143 6.60 -9.89 -6.81
CA TYR A 143 7.22 -10.53 -7.98
C TYR A 143 7.16 -12.05 -7.91
N ARG A 144 7.47 -12.66 -6.75
CA ARG A 144 7.39 -14.12 -6.58
C ARG A 144 5.98 -14.66 -6.71
N MET A 145 4.96 -13.93 -6.29
CA MET A 145 3.56 -14.27 -6.56
C MET A 145 3.26 -14.16 -8.06
N ALA A 146 3.63 -13.03 -8.68
CA ALA A 146 3.37 -12.76 -10.10
C ALA A 146 3.98 -13.81 -11.03
N ARG A 147 5.21 -14.29 -10.76
CA ARG A 147 5.85 -15.39 -11.50
C ARG A 147 5.00 -16.66 -11.58
N GLY A 148 4.23 -16.94 -10.54
CA GLY A 148 3.33 -18.11 -10.51
C GLY A 148 2.07 -17.92 -11.35
N TRP A 149 1.78 -16.68 -11.78
CA TRP A 149 0.51 -16.31 -12.42
C TRP A 149 0.64 -15.92 -13.89
N MET A 150 1.79 -15.44 -14.30
CA MET A 150 2.07 -14.91 -15.63
C MET A 150 3.49 -15.27 -16.08
N SER A 151 3.82 -14.91 -17.33
CA SER A 151 5.17 -15.13 -17.84
C SER A 151 6.21 -14.36 -17.02
N GLU A 152 7.43 -14.92 -16.92
CA GLU A 152 8.56 -14.31 -16.20
C GLU A 152 8.80 -12.86 -16.63
N ARG A 153 8.75 -12.58 -17.93
CA ARG A 153 8.94 -11.22 -18.49
C ARG A 153 7.83 -10.25 -18.06
N ALA A 154 6.58 -10.69 -18.07
CA ALA A 154 5.46 -9.87 -17.61
C ALA A 154 5.55 -9.57 -16.11
N ALA A 155 5.93 -10.57 -15.30
CA ALA A 155 6.15 -10.40 -13.86
C ALA A 155 7.30 -9.41 -13.57
N GLN A 156 8.41 -9.51 -14.31
CA GLN A 156 9.53 -8.57 -14.19
C GLN A 156 9.13 -7.16 -14.60
N ALA A 157 8.40 -7.00 -15.71
CA ALA A 157 7.94 -5.69 -16.19
C ALA A 157 7.00 -5.01 -15.18
N ALA A 158 6.03 -5.74 -14.63
CA ALA A 158 5.14 -5.22 -13.59
C ALA A 158 5.92 -4.78 -12.33
N SER A 159 6.92 -5.57 -11.91
CA SER A 159 7.76 -5.25 -10.76
C SER A 159 8.65 -4.03 -11.00
N LEU A 160 9.19 -3.85 -12.21
CA LEU A 160 9.97 -2.66 -12.56
C LEU A 160 9.09 -1.41 -12.63
N LEU A 161 7.87 -1.50 -13.20
CA LEU A 161 6.92 -0.39 -13.18
C LEU A 161 6.60 0.04 -11.73
N LEU A 162 6.33 -0.92 -10.84
CA LEU A 162 6.10 -0.64 -9.43
C LEU A 162 7.35 -0.06 -8.74
N THR A 163 8.56 -0.51 -9.10
CA THR A 163 9.82 0.03 -8.55
C THR A 163 10.02 1.49 -8.94
N LEU A 164 9.59 1.89 -10.13
CA LEU A 164 9.69 3.27 -10.62
C LEU A 164 8.52 4.15 -10.18
N PHE A 165 7.48 3.60 -9.56
CA PHE A 165 6.30 4.35 -9.13
C PHE A 165 6.66 5.28 -7.96
N PRO A 166 6.67 6.62 -8.15
CA PRO A 166 7.25 7.56 -7.20
C PRO A 166 6.64 7.49 -5.81
N PHE A 167 5.32 7.35 -5.71
CA PHE A 167 4.65 7.23 -4.42
C PHE A 167 5.14 5.99 -3.64
N ALA A 168 5.18 4.81 -4.26
CA ALA A 168 5.67 3.60 -3.60
C ALA A 168 7.19 3.64 -3.35
N LEU A 169 7.91 4.40 -4.18
CA LEU A 169 9.35 4.57 -4.07
C LEU A 169 9.75 5.49 -2.92
N THR A 170 8.97 6.55 -2.65
CA THR A 170 9.32 7.57 -1.65
C THR A 170 8.65 7.37 -0.29
N LEU A 171 7.54 6.63 -0.21
CA LEU A 171 6.78 6.45 1.03
C LEU A 171 7.59 5.87 2.20
N HIS A 172 8.69 5.17 1.93
CA HIS A 172 9.54 4.59 2.98
C HIS A 172 10.27 5.65 3.83
N THR A 173 10.41 6.89 3.34
CA THR A 173 10.98 8.01 4.11
C THR A 173 9.95 8.64 5.05
N VAL A 174 8.67 8.34 4.88
CA VAL A 174 7.62 8.78 5.81
C VAL A 174 7.53 7.77 6.95
N LEU A 175 7.78 8.20 8.18
CA LEU A 175 7.77 7.34 9.36
C LEU A 175 6.32 6.99 9.75
N SER A 176 5.69 6.19 8.92
CA SER A 176 4.32 5.72 9.13
C SER A 176 4.28 4.20 9.26
N ASN A 177 3.22 3.71 9.89
CA ASN A 177 2.97 2.27 10.04
C ASN A 177 2.61 1.55 8.73
N GLN A 178 2.52 2.27 7.60
CA GLN A 178 2.05 1.70 6.32
C GLN A 178 3.00 0.66 5.73
N ILE A 179 4.31 0.95 5.68
CA ILE A 179 5.30 0.03 5.10
C ILE A 179 5.44 -1.25 5.92
N PRO A 180 5.66 -1.19 7.27
CA PRO A 180 5.73 -2.40 8.08
C PRO A 180 4.46 -3.24 7.99
N SER A 181 3.28 -2.60 8.07
CA SER A 181 2.00 -3.29 7.92
C SER A 181 1.88 -3.96 6.56
N ALA A 182 2.09 -3.22 5.47
CA ALA A 182 1.99 -3.74 4.10
C ALA A 182 2.95 -4.91 3.85
N PHE A 183 4.15 -4.89 4.45
CA PHE A 183 5.10 -6.00 4.37
C PHE A 183 4.50 -7.29 4.96
N PHE A 184 4.00 -7.24 6.19
CA PHE A 184 3.44 -8.42 6.85
C PHE A 184 2.14 -8.89 6.17
N LEU A 185 1.28 -7.96 5.72
CA LEU A 185 0.08 -8.31 4.97
C LEU A 185 0.43 -9.00 3.64
N THR A 186 1.39 -8.47 2.90
CA THR A 186 1.87 -9.07 1.65
C THR A 186 2.55 -10.43 1.90
N LEU A 187 3.31 -10.57 2.99
CA LEU A 187 3.91 -11.84 3.42
C LEU A 187 2.84 -12.89 3.70
N GLY A 188 1.77 -12.52 4.41
CA GLY A 188 0.64 -13.41 4.68
C GLY A 188 -0.02 -13.91 3.40
N LEU A 189 -0.28 -13.00 2.45
CA LEU A 189 -0.84 -13.35 1.15
C LEU A 189 0.13 -14.22 0.32
N TRP A 190 1.42 -13.92 0.33
CA TRP A 190 2.44 -14.73 -0.32
C TRP A 190 2.49 -16.16 0.23
N LEU A 191 2.43 -16.34 1.54
CA LEU A 191 2.37 -17.65 2.20
C LEU A 191 1.16 -18.47 1.72
N LEU A 192 0.02 -17.84 1.50
CA LEU A 192 -1.22 -18.51 1.06
C LEU A 192 -1.15 -18.97 -0.39
N VAL A 193 -0.66 -18.13 -1.31
CA VAL A 193 -0.87 -18.34 -2.74
C VAL A 193 0.39 -18.65 -3.54
N CYS A 194 1.59 -18.37 -3.02
CA CYS A 194 2.82 -18.63 -3.76
C CYS A 194 3.08 -20.12 -3.92
N ALA A 195 3.45 -20.52 -5.13
CA ALA A 195 3.78 -21.92 -5.44
C ALA A 195 4.91 -22.45 -4.55
N ASP A 196 5.92 -21.62 -4.26
CA ASP A 196 7.05 -21.97 -3.39
C ASP A 196 6.63 -22.37 -1.97
N CYS A 197 5.49 -21.84 -1.48
CA CYS A 197 4.97 -22.12 -0.15
C CYS A 197 4.09 -23.38 -0.08
N ARG A 198 3.76 -23.98 -1.23
CA ARG A 198 2.92 -25.22 -1.27
C ARG A 198 3.58 -26.38 -0.53
N ARG A 199 4.92 -26.42 -0.47
CA ARG A 199 5.70 -27.41 0.29
C ARG A 199 5.44 -27.36 1.80
N LEU A 200 4.99 -26.24 2.35
CA LEU A 200 4.61 -26.10 3.76
C LEU A 200 3.30 -26.83 4.10
N GLY A 201 2.57 -27.32 3.11
CA GLY A 201 1.30 -28.01 3.31
C GLY A 201 0.27 -27.16 4.02
N LEU A 202 -0.31 -27.67 5.12
CA LEU A 202 -1.28 -26.92 5.92
C LEU A 202 -0.65 -25.85 6.81
N TRP A 203 0.63 -25.93 7.13
CA TRP A 203 1.35 -24.94 7.96
C TRP A 203 1.38 -23.54 7.35
N ARG A 204 1.26 -23.42 6.04
CA ARG A 204 1.19 -22.10 5.37
C ARG A 204 0.00 -21.25 5.87
N PHE A 205 -1.11 -21.88 6.30
CA PHE A 205 -2.29 -21.15 6.76
C PHE A 205 -2.09 -20.50 8.15
N PRO A 206 -1.67 -21.20 9.21
CA PRO A 206 -1.38 -20.55 10.48
C PRO A 206 -0.24 -19.53 10.38
N LEU A 207 0.80 -19.78 9.58
CA LEU A 207 1.86 -18.80 9.33
C LEU A 207 1.33 -17.54 8.62
N ALA A 208 0.44 -17.72 7.65
CA ALA A 208 -0.24 -16.59 7.00
C ALA A 208 -1.14 -15.83 7.99
N GLY A 209 -1.88 -16.53 8.84
CA GLY A 209 -2.69 -15.92 9.90
C GLY A 209 -1.88 -15.06 10.84
N LEU A 210 -0.70 -15.56 11.27
CA LEU A 210 0.24 -14.79 12.09
C LEU A 210 0.76 -13.56 11.35
N ALA A 211 1.21 -13.70 10.10
CA ALA A 211 1.71 -12.58 9.32
C ALA A 211 0.63 -11.51 9.07
N LEU A 212 -0.59 -11.92 8.70
CA LEU A 212 -1.72 -11.00 8.52
C LEU A 212 -2.05 -10.25 9.82
N GLN A 213 -1.97 -10.94 10.97
CA GLN A 213 -2.23 -10.29 12.26
C GLN A 213 -1.10 -9.34 12.67
N LEU A 214 0.17 -9.66 12.41
CA LEU A 214 1.28 -8.73 12.64
C LEU A 214 1.09 -7.44 11.81
N GLY A 215 0.68 -7.57 10.54
CA GLY A 215 0.32 -6.41 9.73
C GLY A 215 -0.85 -5.61 10.32
N ASN A 216 -1.88 -6.30 10.80
CA ASN A 216 -3.06 -5.69 11.41
C ASN A 216 -2.76 -4.99 12.75
N LEU A 217 -1.83 -5.51 13.54
CA LEU A 217 -1.39 -4.87 14.79
C LEU A 217 -0.69 -3.54 14.54
N LEU A 218 0.05 -3.43 13.45
CA LEU A 218 0.72 -2.18 13.06
C LEU A 218 -0.27 -1.19 12.43
N ARG A 219 -1.24 -1.71 11.64
CA ARG A 219 -2.27 -0.89 10.99
C ARG A 219 -3.52 -1.72 10.72
N SER A 220 -4.67 -1.25 11.15
CA SER A 220 -5.95 -1.97 11.14
C SER A 220 -6.53 -2.32 9.75
N GLU A 221 -5.72 -2.23 8.68
CA GLU A 221 -6.10 -2.68 7.32
C GLU A 221 -6.16 -4.21 7.19
N GLY A 222 -5.54 -4.95 8.09
CA GLY A 222 -5.45 -6.41 8.04
C GLY A 222 -6.82 -7.11 8.07
N ILE A 223 -7.82 -6.51 8.72
CA ILE A 223 -9.19 -7.06 8.73
C ILE A 223 -9.82 -7.01 7.33
N VAL A 224 -9.53 -5.98 6.54
CA VAL A 224 -10.01 -5.86 5.16
C VAL A 224 -9.32 -6.89 4.27
N ILE A 225 -8.02 -7.10 4.46
CA ILE A 225 -7.26 -8.14 3.75
C ILE A 225 -7.76 -9.54 4.14
N LEU A 226 -8.11 -9.76 5.40
CA LEU A 226 -8.73 -11.02 5.83
C LEU A 226 -10.06 -11.25 5.11
N ALA A 227 -10.89 -10.22 4.96
CA ALA A 227 -12.13 -10.31 4.18
C ALA A 227 -11.85 -10.65 2.70
N ALA A 228 -10.82 -10.06 2.09
CA ALA A 228 -10.39 -10.40 0.72
C ALA A 228 -9.96 -11.88 0.61
N VAL A 229 -9.22 -12.40 1.60
CA VAL A 229 -8.80 -13.81 1.66
C VAL A 229 -10.02 -14.73 1.79
N LEU A 230 -10.99 -14.38 2.61
CA LEU A 230 -12.21 -15.17 2.77
C LEU A 230 -13.05 -15.18 1.48
N ALA A 231 -13.19 -14.02 0.81
CA ALA A 231 -13.88 -13.93 -0.48
C ALA A 231 -13.16 -14.76 -1.55
N TRP A 232 -11.84 -14.68 -1.63
CA TRP A 232 -11.03 -15.54 -2.49
C TRP A 232 -11.21 -17.02 -2.15
N ALA A 233 -11.26 -17.39 -0.88
CA ALA A 233 -11.41 -18.77 -0.45
C ALA A 233 -12.79 -19.35 -0.82
N VAL A 234 -13.86 -18.55 -0.76
CA VAL A 234 -15.18 -18.94 -1.28
C VAL A 234 -15.09 -19.23 -2.78
N PHE A 235 -14.44 -18.36 -3.53
CA PHE A 235 -14.22 -18.53 -4.96
C PHE A 235 -13.40 -19.81 -5.27
N GLU A 236 -12.34 -20.07 -4.50
CA GLU A 236 -11.54 -21.31 -4.57
C GLU A 236 -12.40 -22.55 -4.30
N ALA A 237 -13.24 -22.51 -3.26
CA ALA A 237 -14.13 -23.61 -2.88
C ALA A 237 -15.15 -23.95 -3.98
N VAL A 238 -15.71 -22.93 -4.63
CA VAL A 238 -16.66 -23.09 -5.73
C VAL A 238 -15.98 -23.73 -6.96
N ARG A 239 -14.77 -23.31 -7.27
CA ARG A 239 -14.03 -23.84 -8.44
C ARG A 239 -13.44 -25.22 -8.20
N HIS A 240 -13.05 -25.54 -6.96
CA HIS A 240 -12.36 -26.77 -6.59
C HIS A 240 -13.06 -27.50 -5.43
N PRO A 241 -14.31 -27.99 -5.62
CA PRO A 241 -15.11 -28.59 -4.53
C PRO A 241 -14.43 -29.80 -3.87
N ARG A 242 -13.56 -30.51 -4.59
CA ARG A 242 -12.83 -31.67 -4.05
C ARG A 242 -11.80 -31.28 -2.97
N THR A 243 -11.31 -30.05 -2.94
CA THR A 243 -10.30 -29.57 -1.99
C THR A 243 -10.90 -28.78 -0.82
N VAL A 244 -12.21 -28.59 -0.78
CA VAL A 244 -12.93 -27.74 0.19
C VAL A 244 -12.60 -28.12 1.63
N LYS A 245 -12.61 -29.41 1.99
CA LYS A 245 -12.32 -29.86 3.36
C LYS A 245 -10.91 -29.41 3.83
N ARG A 246 -9.92 -29.54 2.95
CA ARG A 246 -8.55 -29.11 3.24
C ARG A 246 -8.43 -27.59 3.32
N LEU A 247 -9.14 -26.88 2.45
CA LEU A 247 -9.20 -25.42 2.45
C LEU A 247 -9.84 -24.90 3.75
N LEU A 248 -10.98 -25.48 4.15
CA LEU A 248 -11.68 -25.13 5.39
C LEU A 248 -10.80 -25.39 6.63
N ALA A 249 -10.15 -26.55 6.71
CA ALA A 249 -9.21 -26.84 7.79
C ALA A 249 -8.06 -25.80 7.86
N GLY A 250 -7.50 -25.43 6.70
CA GLY A 250 -6.50 -24.39 6.61
C GLY A 250 -7.00 -23.02 7.05
N LEU A 251 -8.19 -22.61 6.58
CA LEU A 251 -8.80 -21.33 6.96
C LEU A 251 -9.14 -21.27 8.46
N LEU A 252 -9.64 -22.36 9.03
CA LEU A 252 -9.88 -22.42 10.48
C LEU A 252 -8.56 -22.25 11.25
N ALA A 253 -7.48 -22.90 10.81
CA ALA A 253 -6.16 -22.72 11.42
C ALA A 253 -5.62 -21.28 11.26
N LEU A 254 -5.83 -20.66 10.09
CA LEU A 254 -5.47 -19.26 9.84
C LEU A 254 -6.23 -18.33 10.80
N LEU A 255 -7.56 -18.45 10.88
CA LEU A 255 -8.41 -17.64 11.73
C LEU A 255 -8.07 -17.83 13.21
N ALA A 256 -7.87 -19.08 13.65
CA ALA A 256 -7.50 -19.41 15.02
C ALA A 256 -6.19 -18.69 15.42
N VAL A 257 -5.16 -18.76 14.57
CA VAL A 257 -3.88 -18.08 14.86
C VAL A 257 -4.03 -16.57 14.75
N TYR A 258 -4.76 -16.05 13.78
CA TYR A 258 -5.01 -14.62 13.64
C TYR A 258 -5.64 -14.02 14.91
N PHE A 259 -6.73 -14.61 15.40
CA PHE A 259 -7.42 -14.09 16.59
C PHE A 259 -6.68 -14.42 17.90
N ALA A 260 -6.05 -15.59 18.01
CA ALA A 260 -5.25 -15.92 19.19
C ALA A 260 -4.02 -14.98 19.33
N SER A 261 -3.33 -14.67 18.24
CA SER A 261 -2.22 -13.71 18.28
C SER A 261 -2.67 -12.27 18.55
N HIS A 262 -3.88 -11.88 18.11
CA HIS A 262 -4.48 -10.60 18.51
C HIS A 262 -4.73 -10.53 20.02
N ALA A 263 -5.36 -11.56 20.58
CA ALA A 263 -5.63 -11.64 22.02
C ALA A 263 -4.33 -11.67 22.84
N ALA A 264 -3.32 -12.44 22.38
CA ALA A 264 -2.01 -12.49 23.02
C ALA A 264 -1.29 -11.13 22.98
N ALA A 265 -1.32 -10.43 21.85
CA ALA A 265 -0.75 -9.09 21.74
C ALA A 265 -1.42 -8.11 22.72
N GLY A 266 -2.76 -8.13 22.79
CA GLY A 266 -3.50 -7.30 23.75
C GLY A 266 -3.16 -7.61 25.20
N ALA A 267 -2.97 -8.89 25.53
CA ALA A 267 -2.55 -9.31 26.87
C ALA A 267 -1.11 -8.85 27.20
N ILE A 268 -0.19 -8.99 26.24
CA ILE A 268 1.21 -8.56 26.38
C ILE A 268 1.26 -7.03 26.56
N VAL A 269 0.59 -6.26 25.74
CA VAL A 269 0.56 -4.79 25.79
C VAL A 269 0.06 -4.31 27.17
N ARG A 270 -1.00 -4.94 27.71
CA ARG A 270 -1.46 -4.62 29.08
C ARG A 270 -0.47 -5.06 30.16
N ALA A 271 0.07 -6.27 30.07
CA ALA A 271 0.96 -6.82 31.07
C ALA A 271 2.31 -6.08 31.16
N THR A 272 2.78 -5.52 30.04
CA THR A 272 4.00 -4.70 29.98
C THR A 272 3.78 -3.23 30.40
N GLY A 273 2.52 -2.81 30.59
CA GLY A 273 2.16 -1.43 30.85
C GLY A 273 2.26 -0.51 29.64
N LEU A 274 2.53 -1.07 28.43
CA LEU A 274 2.66 -0.26 27.20
C LEU A 274 1.37 0.49 26.85
N ASN A 275 0.19 -0.11 27.13
CA ASN A 275 -1.09 0.57 27.09
C ASN A 275 -2.12 -0.18 27.95
N PRO A 276 -2.83 0.47 28.86
CA PRO A 276 -3.80 -0.18 29.76
C PRO A 276 -5.00 -0.76 28.99
N TYR A 277 -5.33 -0.21 27.84
CA TYR A 277 -6.44 -0.68 27.00
C TYR A 277 -6.02 -1.78 26.00
N GLY A 278 -4.75 -2.21 26.01
CA GLY A 278 -4.20 -3.25 25.14
C GLY A 278 -4.09 -2.78 23.69
N VAL A 279 -4.70 -3.55 22.77
CA VAL A 279 -4.71 -3.23 21.31
C VAL A 279 -6.11 -2.85 20.84
N ARG A 280 -6.92 -2.26 21.70
CA ARG A 280 -8.30 -1.88 21.40
C ARG A 280 -8.34 -0.67 20.46
N ASN A 281 -9.32 -0.65 19.55
CA ASN A 281 -9.83 0.56 18.94
C ASN A 281 -11.00 1.06 19.83
N GLY A 282 -10.79 2.12 20.57
CA GLY A 282 -11.77 2.68 21.53
C GLY A 282 -12.93 3.40 20.84
N ASN A 283 -12.71 3.92 19.63
CA ASN A 283 -13.77 4.59 18.87
C ASN A 283 -13.87 4.04 17.43
N PRO A 284 -14.52 2.88 17.22
CA PRO A 284 -14.66 2.28 15.89
C PRO A 284 -15.62 3.04 14.97
N LEU A 285 -16.62 3.77 15.51
CA LEU A 285 -17.60 4.51 14.69
C LEU A 285 -17.00 5.77 14.07
N TRP A 286 -16.02 6.39 14.72
CA TRP A 286 -15.37 7.60 14.25
C TRP A 286 -14.91 7.53 12.79
N LYS A 287 -14.31 6.41 12.39
CA LYS A 287 -13.83 6.23 11.01
C LYS A 287 -14.95 6.26 9.97
N PHE A 288 -16.15 5.83 10.33
CA PHE A 288 -17.33 5.91 9.47
C PHE A 288 -17.91 7.34 9.48
N VAL A 289 -17.95 8.00 10.64
CA VAL A 289 -18.39 9.40 10.76
C VAL A 289 -17.54 10.28 9.84
N VAL A 290 -16.23 10.22 9.96
CA VAL A 290 -15.32 10.96 9.08
C VAL A 290 -15.49 10.54 7.63
N GLY A 291 -15.58 9.22 7.39
CA GLY A 291 -15.76 8.67 6.04
C GLY A 291 -17.00 9.20 5.32
N MET A 292 -18.02 9.62 6.05
CA MET A 292 -19.24 10.20 5.50
C MET A 292 -19.30 11.74 5.61
N SER A 293 -18.18 12.41 5.98
CA SER A 293 -18.13 13.88 6.04
C SER A 293 -18.13 14.50 4.65
N PHE A 294 -19.22 15.17 4.29
CA PHE A 294 -19.39 15.81 2.97
C PHE A 294 -18.40 16.96 2.75
N ASN A 295 -18.05 17.68 3.81
CA ASN A 295 -17.21 18.88 3.72
C ASN A 295 -15.74 18.55 3.38
N THR A 296 -15.29 17.35 3.74
CA THR A 296 -13.90 16.90 3.56
C THR A 296 -13.78 15.77 2.54
N ALA A 297 -14.85 15.47 1.80
CA ALA A 297 -14.92 14.33 0.89
C ALA A 297 -14.50 13.00 1.57
N GLY A 298 -14.82 12.82 2.85
CA GLY A 298 -14.46 11.65 3.64
C GLY A 298 -13.03 11.65 4.19
N GLY A 299 -12.30 12.77 4.06
CA GLY A 299 -11.04 13.01 4.76
C GLY A 299 -11.26 13.51 6.19
N TYR A 300 -10.18 13.66 6.97
CA TYR A 300 -10.26 14.14 8.35
C TYR A 300 -11.05 15.45 8.47
N SER A 301 -11.93 15.52 9.45
CA SER A 301 -12.79 16.66 9.75
C SER A 301 -12.57 17.14 11.18
N SER A 302 -11.84 18.23 11.35
CA SER A 302 -11.60 18.83 12.66
C SER A 302 -12.89 19.31 13.31
N SER A 303 -13.83 19.84 12.53
CA SER A 303 -15.12 20.29 13.05
C SER A 303 -15.99 19.14 13.60
N ASP A 304 -15.91 17.96 12.99
CA ASP A 304 -16.57 16.77 13.52
C ASP A 304 -15.83 16.24 14.75
N TRP A 305 -14.48 16.28 14.71
CA TRP A 305 -13.66 15.85 15.82
C TRP A 305 -13.95 16.64 17.11
N TYR A 306 -14.02 17.96 17.04
CA TYR A 306 -14.31 18.76 18.25
C TYR A 306 -15.67 18.42 18.87
N LYS A 307 -16.70 18.15 18.07
CA LYS A 307 -18.00 17.72 18.59
C LYS A 307 -17.91 16.40 19.36
N ILE A 308 -17.16 15.44 18.83
CA ILE A 308 -16.95 14.14 19.46
C ILE A 308 -16.08 14.28 20.73
N TYR A 309 -15.01 15.07 20.63
CA TYR A 309 -14.10 15.31 21.73
C TYR A 309 -14.80 15.83 22.99
N ASP A 310 -15.74 16.77 22.82
CA ASP A 310 -16.49 17.37 23.93
C ASP A 310 -17.43 16.38 24.65
N THR A 311 -17.69 15.20 24.08
CA THR A 311 -18.54 14.15 24.67
C THR A 311 -17.75 12.97 25.26
N LEU A 312 -16.41 12.98 25.16
CA LEU A 312 -15.57 11.96 25.79
C LEU A 312 -15.55 12.14 27.31
N ASP A 313 -15.27 11.05 28.03
CA ASP A 313 -15.04 11.15 29.48
C ASP A 313 -13.66 11.75 29.83
N GLU A 314 -13.40 11.91 31.13
CA GLU A 314 -12.13 12.45 31.67
C GLU A 314 -10.89 11.62 31.29
N ASN A 315 -11.06 10.35 30.90
CA ASN A 315 -10.03 9.43 30.44
C ASN A 315 -10.03 9.28 28.91
N PHE A 316 -10.68 10.20 28.20
CA PHE A 316 -10.86 10.18 26.75
C PHE A 316 -11.51 8.89 26.21
N GLN A 317 -12.41 8.27 26.99
CA GLN A 317 -13.14 7.10 26.52
C GLN A 317 -14.49 7.51 25.95
N VAL A 318 -14.96 6.72 24.97
CA VAL A 318 -16.28 6.89 24.34
C VAL A 318 -17.38 6.64 25.38
N THR A 319 -18.25 7.61 25.56
CA THR A 319 -19.45 7.55 26.42
C THR A 319 -20.67 7.10 25.61
N GLU A 320 -21.79 6.88 26.30
CA GLU A 320 -23.09 6.65 25.63
C GLU A 320 -23.52 7.87 24.82
N GLU A 321 -23.21 9.08 25.29
CA GLU A 321 -23.48 10.35 24.59
C GLU A 321 -22.64 10.45 23.31
N THR A 322 -21.34 10.12 23.36
CA THR A 322 -20.46 10.05 22.19
C THR A 322 -21.02 9.10 21.14
N GLU A 323 -21.38 7.87 21.56
CA GLU A 323 -21.91 6.86 20.65
C GLU A 323 -23.24 7.26 20.02
N ALA A 324 -24.14 7.89 20.82
CA ALA A 324 -25.40 8.42 20.33
C ALA A 324 -25.20 9.54 19.29
N LEU A 325 -24.30 10.48 19.57
CA LEU A 325 -23.96 11.57 18.66
C LEU A 325 -23.37 11.04 17.34
N GLU A 326 -22.45 10.08 17.40
CA GLU A 326 -21.86 9.47 16.19
C GLU A 326 -22.91 8.75 15.34
N LYS A 327 -23.84 8.03 15.97
CA LYS A 327 -24.95 7.37 15.28
C LYS A 327 -25.89 8.38 14.64
N GLU A 328 -26.21 9.49 15.33
CA GLU A 328 -27.02 10.58 14.81
C GLU A 328 -26.36 11.21 13.58
N MET A 329 -25.07 11.58 13.67
CA MET A 329 -24.30 12.13 12.56
C MET A 329 -24.27 11.20 11.35
N LEU A 330 -24.11 9.90 11.57
CA LEU A 330 -24.13 8.90 10.50
C LEU A 330 -25.53 8.76 9.87
N ALA A 331 -26.60 8.71 10.69
CA ALA A 331 -27.96 8.62 10.21
C ALA A 331 -28.35 9.84 9.37
N GLU A 332 -28.01 11.06 9.82
CA GLU A 332 -28.21 12.31 9.08
C GLU A 332 -27.54 12.24 7.71
N ARG A 333 -26.26 11.85 7.67
CA ARG A 333 -25.47 11.79 6.43
C ARG A 333 -25.97 10.72 5.47
N LEU A 334 -26.33 9.56 5.97
CA LEU A 334 -26.85 8.45 5.16
C LEU A 334 -28.28 8.72 4.64
N SER A 335 -29.07 9.57 5.32
CA SER A 335 -30.39 9.99 4.88
C SER A 335 -30.38 11.16 3.87
N ALA A 336 -29.19 11.65 3.50
CA ALA A 336 -29.05 12.73 2.52
C ALA A 336 -29.59 12.32 1.14
N ASP A 337 -29.92 13.31 0.33
CA ASP A 337 -30.37 13.10 -1.05
C ASP A 337 -29.41 12.15 -1.81
N PRO A 338 -29.93 11.15 -2.56
CA PRO A 338 -29.12 10.19 -3.30
C PRO A 338 -28.11 10.82 -4.25
N ALA A 339 -28.43 11.97 -4.86
CA ALA A 339 -27.48 12.66 -5.74
C ALA A 339 -26.33 13.28 -4.94
N LYS A 340 -26.60 13.76 -3.71
CA LYS A 340 -25.56 14.25 -2.79
C LYS A 340 -24.65 13.10 -2.33
N LEU A 341 -25.22 11.95 -1.98
CA LEU A 341 -24.47 10.76 -1.63
C LEU A 341 -23.58 10.27 -2.79
N LEU A 342 -24.13 10.19 -4.00
CA LEU A 342 -23.36 9.79 -5.18
C LEU A 342 -22.18 10.76 -5.42
N ARG A 343 -22.44 12.06 -5.34
CA ARG A 343 -21.38 13.09 -5.47
C ARG A 343 -20.31 12.92 -4.39
N HIS A 344 -20.70 12.64 -3.14
CA HIS A 344 -19.79 12.38 -2.05
C HIS A 344 -18.86 11.19 -2.36
N PHE A 345 -19.43 10.06 -2.79
CA PHE A 345 -18.62 8.89 -3.15
C PHE A 345 -17.68 9.14 -4.34
N ILE A 346 -18.11 9.93 -5.33
CA ILE A 346 -17.23 10.35 -6.43
C ILE A 346 -16.07 11.21 -5.91
N ASN A 347 -16.36 12.22 -5.09
CA ASN A 347 -15.34 13.10 -4.51
C ASN A 347 -14.37 12.30 -3.62
N LYS A 348 -14.89 11.37 -2.83
CA LYS A 348 -14.11 10.47 -1.98
C LYS A 348 -13.20 9.55 -2.79
N TRP A 349 -13.73 9.03 -3.90
CA TRP A 349 -12.93 8.27 -4.86
C TRP A 349 -11.79 9.10 -5.45
N GLN A 350 -12.10 10.34 -5.87
CA GLN A 350 -11.08 11.26 -6.40
C GLN A 350 -10.02 11.55 -5.35
N LEU A 351 -10.39 11.83 -4.10
CA LEU A 351 -9.45 12.07 -3.01
C LEU A 351 -8.53 10.87 -2.77
N LEU A 352 -9.08 9.65 -2.72
CA LEU A 352 -8.30 8.43 -2.47
C LEU A 352 -7.26 8.15 -3.55
N TRP A 353 -7.64 8.35 -4.83
CA TRP A 353 -6.78 8.02 -5.96
C TRP A 353 -6.06 9.24 -6.53
N ASP A 354 -6.30 10.42 -5.99
CA ASP A 354 -5.49 11.58 -6.31
C ASP A 354 -4.09 11.37 -5.74
N THR A 355 -3.09 11.55 -6.59
CA THR A 355 -1.70 11.20 -6.31
C THR A 355 -0.98 12.23 -5.44
N ASP A 356 -1.72 13.06 -4.71
CA ASP A 356 -1.13 13.98 -3.73
C ASP A 356 -0.54 13.26 -2.48
N ALA A 357 -0.59 11.93 -2.48
CA ALA A 357 0.15 11.10 -1.51
C ALA A 357 1.66 11.37 -1.52
N LEU A 358 2.22 11.81 -2.64
CA LEU A 358 3.60 12.29 -2.76
C LEU A 358 3.89 13.51 -1.85
N HIS A 359 2.85 14.27 -1.48
CA HIS A 359 2.98 15.41 -0.58
C HIS A 359 3.62 15.02 0.77
N TRP A 360 3.34 13.84 1.29
CA TRP A 360 3.90 13.38 2.56
C TRP A 360 5.41 13.20 2.51
N ALA A 361 5.97 12.79 1.39
CA ALA A 361 7.41 12.59 1.24
C ALA A 361 8.11 13.80 0.58
N LEU A 362 7.48 14.45 -0.39
CA LEU A 362 8.09 15.50 -1.20
C LEU A 362 7.54 16.90 -0.90
N GLY A 363 6.24 17.03 -0.58
CA GLY A 363 5.59 18.32 -0.38
C GLY A 363 6.09 19.05 0.86
N HIS A 364 6.41 18.33 1.93
CA HIS A 364 6.92 18.93 3.16
C HIS A 364 8.41 19.35 3.06
N THR A 365 9.19 18.73 2.17
CA THR A 365 10.59 19.14 1.93
C THR A 365 10.73 20.47 1.22
N GLN A 366 9.64 21.04 0.68
CA GLN A 366 9.63 22.41 0.15
C GLN A 366 9.88 23.46 1.24
N GLN A 367 9.78 23.10 2.51
CA GLN A 367 10.04 23.99 3.64
C GLN A 367 11.53 24.12 3.98
N ASP A 368 12.39 23.28 3.40
CA ASP A 368 13.84 23.39 3.53
C ASP A 368 14.47 23.82 2.18
N PRO A 369 14.53 25.14 1.89
CA PRO A 369 15.05 25.65 0.63
C PRO A 369 16.56 25.43 0.43
N ASP A 370 17.31 25.17 1.49
CA ASP A 370 18.76 24.97 1.49
C ASP A 370 19.15 23.47 1.43
N GLY A 371 18.16 22.58 1.53
CA GLY A 371 18.38 21.14 1.40
C GLY A 371 18.83 20.75 -0.02
N LEU A 372 19.54 19.62 -0.11
CA LEU A 372 20.08 19.08 -1.38
C LEU A 372 19.00 18.88 -2.46
N ILE A 373 17.74 18.75 -2.03
CA ILE A 373 16.54 18.54 -2.87
C ILE A 373 15.74 19.85 -3.07
N GLY A 374 16.08 20.94 -2.37
CA GLY A 374 15.39 22.23 -2.55
C GLY A 374 15.18 22.62 -4.02
N PRO A 375 16.14 22.38 -4.94
CA PRO A 375 15.95 22.60 -6.38
C PRO A 375 14.95 21.63 -7.03
N ILE A 376 14.85 20.38 -6.54
CA ILE A 376 13.97 19.33 -7.10
C ILE A 376 12.52 19.52 -6.63
N THR A 377 12.33 20.10 -5.46
CA THR A 377 11.00 20.39 -4.89
C THR A 377 10.40 21.71 -5.39
N ARG A 378 11.08 22.44 -6.27
CA ARG A 378 10.47 23.56 -6.98
C ARG A 378 9.19 23.11 -7.67
N ALA A 379 8.18 23.96 -7.70
CA ALA A 379 6.84 23.64 -8.16
C ALA A 379 6.80 22.88 -9.51
N ASP A 380 7.69 23.21 -10.43
CA ASP A 380 7.74 22.56 -11.74
C ASP A 380 8.31 21.13 -11.68
N ALA A 381 9.33 20.88 -10.86
CA ALA A 381 9.90 19.54 -10.68
C ALA A 381 8.92 18.64 -9.93
N TYR A 382 8.28 19.14 -8.87
CA TYR A 382 7.23 18.42 -8.16
C TYR A 382 6.07 18.03 -9.09
N LYS A 383 5.60 18.98 -9.91
CA LYS A 383 4.56 18.75 -10.90
C LYS A 383 4.95 17.67 -11.92
N LEU A 384 6.21 17.65 -12.37
CA LEU A 384 6.72 16.64 -13.28
C LEU A 384 6.68 15.25 -12.64
N VAL A 385 7.15 15.12 -11.39
CA VAL A 385 7.12 13.86 -10.62
C VAL A 385 5.68 13.42 -10.39
N GLN A 386 4.78 14.34 -10.04
CA GLN A 386 3.36 14.05 -9.84
C GLN A 386 2.68 13.56 -11.13
N GLN A 387 2.99 14.18 -12.27
CA GLN A 387 2.48 13.70 -13.58
C GLN A 387 3.04 12.32 -13.94
N PHE A 388 4.30 12.05 -13.63
CA PHE A 388 4.92 10.75 -13.85
C PHE A 388 4.27 9.68 -12.98
N ASP A 389 4.03 9.97 -11.72
CA ASP A 389 3.31 9.11 -10.77
C ASP A 389 1.91 8.76 -11.29
N ARG A 390 1.12 9.78 -11.65
CA ARG A 390 -0.22 9.62 -12.24
C ARG A 390 -0.18 8.82 -13.53
N GLY A 391 0.80 9.09 -14.38
CA GLY A 391 0.98 8.37 -15.64
C GLY A 391 1.20 6.87 -15.44
N LEU A 392 2.07 6.49 -14.50
CA LEU A 392 2.30 5.08 -14.16
C LEU A 392 1.07 4.44 -13.51
N PHE A 393 0.37 5.17 -12.65
CA PHE A 393 -0.88 4.68 -12.04
C PHE A 393 -1.96 4.43 -13.11
N TYR A 394 -2.25 5.38 -13.98
CA TYR A 394 -3.25 5.22 -15.05
C TYR A 394 -2.88 4.08 -16.00
N LEU A 395 -1.59 3.98 -16.35
CA LEU A 395 -1.12 2.88 -17.18
C LEU A 395 -1.33 1.53 -16.49
N SER A 396 -1.08 1.42 -15.20
CA SER A 396 -1.28 0.19 -14.45
C SER A 396 -2.76 -0.21 -14.35
N VAL A 397 -3.67 0.77 -14.20
CA VAL A 397 -5.13 0.53 -14.25
C VAL A 397 -5.56 0.00 -15.61
N LEU A 398 -5.10 0.64 -16.69
CA LEU A 398 -5.43 0.22 -18.07
C LEU A 398 -4.88 -1.18 -18.36
N LEU A 399 -3.64 -1.47 -17.98
CA LEU A 399 -3.03 -2.79 -18.16
C LEU A 399 -3.72 -3.87 -17.32
N ALA A 400 -4.08 -3.60 -16.07
CA ALA A 400 -4.83 -4.53 -15.22
C ALA A 400 -6.21 -4.81 -15.82
N GLY A 401 -6.90 -3.79 -16.32
CA GLY A 401 -8.16 -3.93 -17.06
C GLY A 401 -8.00 -4.73 -18.33
N LEU A 402 -6.99 -4.42 -19.16
CA LEU A 402 -6.69 -5.18 -20.38
C LEU A 402 -6.46 -6.66 -20.06
N GLY A 403 -5.66 -6.95 -19.01
CA GLY A 403 -5.42 -8.33 -18.58
C GLY A 403 -6.69 -9.07 -18.19
N LEU A 404 -7.64 -8.36 -17.55
CA LEU A 404 -8.91 -8.95 -17.13
C LEU A 404 -9.87 -9.22 -18.31
N PHE A 405 -9.97 -8.29 -19.25
CA PHE A 405 -10.99 -8.32 -20.32
C PHE A 405 -10.54 -8.94 -21.64
N ALA A 406 -9.23 -8.87 -21.98
CA ALA A 406 -8.74 -9.30 -23.29
C ALA A 406 -8.79 -10.82 -23.55
N SER A 407 -8.97 -11.65 -22.53
CA SER A 407 -8.94 -13.11 -22.70
C SER A 407 -9.83 -13.85 -21.70
N PRO A 408 -11.18 -13.72 -21.78
CA PRO A 408 -12.09 -14.39 -20.85
C PRO A 408 -11.91 -15.92 -20.80
N ALA A 409 -11.59 -16.56 -21.94
CA ALA A 409 -11.34 -18.00 -22.01
C ALA A 409 -10.08 -18.42 -21.22
N ARG A 410 -9.04 -17.61 -21.22
CA ARG A 410 -7.80 -17.88 -20.47
C ARG A 410 -8.02 -17.80 -18.96
N TRP A 411 -8.89 -16.90 -18.49
CA TRP A 411 -9.23 -16.77 -17.07
C TRP A 411 -9.92 -18.01 -16.51
N LYS A 412 -10.76 -18.68 -17.32
CA LYS A 412 -11.39 -19.95 -16.92
C LYS A 412 -10.39 -21.07 -16.63
N GLN A 413 -9.21 -21.01 -17.24
CA GLN A 413 -8.16 -22.03 -17.12
C GLN A 413 -7.09 -21.66 -16.06
N ARG A 414 -7.03 -20.40 -15.65
CA ARG A 414 -6.04 -19.94 -14.65
C ARG A 414 -6.35 -20.48 -13.26
N GLU A 415 -5.30 -20.65 -12.46
CA GLU A 415 -5.43 -20.91 -11.02
C GLU A 415 -6.19 -19.77 -10.34
N THR A 416 -7.00 -20.09 -9.33
CA THR A 416 -7.79 -19.10 -8.58
C THR A 416 -6.94 -18.07 -7.85
N ALA A 417 -5.71 -18.42 -7.49
CA ALA A 417 -4.73 -17.51 -6.89
C ALA A 417 -4.46 -16.26 -7.77
N THR A 418 -4.61 -16.37 -9.09
CA THR A 418 -4.42 -15.25 -10.03
C THR A 418 -5.44 -14.13 -9.88
N TYR A 419 -6.57 -14.40 -9.23
CA TYR A 419 -7.61 -13.40 -8.94
C TYR A 419 -7.35 -12.62 -7.65
N LEU A 420 -6.42 -13.08 -6.80
CA LEU A 420 -6.15 -12.46 -5.51
C LEU A 420 -5.87 -10.94 -5.60
N PRO A 421 -5.07 -10.41 -6.54
CA PRO A 421 -4.85 -8.97 -6.68
C PRO A 421 -6.16 -8.18 -6.84
N TYR A 422 -7.10 -8.72 -7.59
CA TYR A 422 -8.41 -8.09 -7.80
C TYR A 422 -9.30 -8.17 -6.56
N PHE A 423 -9.26 -9.29 -5.81
CA PHE A 423 -9.97 -9.40 -4.53
C PHE A 423 -9.43 -8.41 -3.50
N VAL A 424 -8.11 -8.26 -3.39
CA VAL A 424 -7.49 -7.28 -2.49
C VAL A 424 -7.88 -5.86 -2.89
N PHE A 425 -7.74 -5.52 -4.18
CA PHE A 425 -8.12 -4.21 -4.69
C PHE A 425 -9.61 -3.91 -4.41
N PHE A 426 -10.50 -4.85 -4.72
CA PHE A 426 -11.93 -4.68 -4.54
C PHE A 426 -12.33 -4.55 -3.06
N ALA A 427 -11.77 -5.37 -2.17
CA ALA A 427 -12.06 -5.30 -0.74
C ALA A 427 -11.62 -3.96 -0.15
N MET A 428 -10.40 -3.50 -0.49
CA MET A 428 -9.91 -2.19 -0.08
C MET A 428 -10.76 -1.05 -0.67
N PHE A 429 -11.15 -1.17 -1.93
CA PHE A 429 -12.05 -0.21 -2.58
C PHE A 429 -13.38 -0.08 -1.81
N CYS A 430 -14.04 -1.20 -1.50
CA CYS A 430 -15.30 -1.20 -0.77
C CYS A 430 -15.14 -0.64 0.66
N ALA A 431 -14.07 -1.04 1.36
CA ALA A 431 -13.80 -0.52 2.70
C ALA A 431 -13.60 1.00 2.70
N MET A 432 -12.79 1.51 1.76
CA MET A 432 -12.48 2.93 1.66
C MET A 432 -13.69 3.78 1.24
N LEU A 433 -14.74 3.21 0.66
CA LEU A 433 -16.00 3.94 0.46
C LEU A 433 -16.70 4.27 1.78
N LEU A 434 -16.54 3.44 2.81
CA LEU A 434 -17.26 3.56 4.07
C LEU A 434 -16.48 4.34 5.15
N VAL A 435 -15.14 4.16 5.19
CA VAL A 435 -14.32 4.74 6.25
C VAL A 435 -13.58 6.00 5.77
N GLU A 436 -12.94 6.71 6.70
CA GLU A 436 -12.03 7.83 6.37
C GLU A 436 -11.05 7.47 5.25
N VAL A 437 -10.79 8.43 4.36
CA VAL A 437 -9.81 8.27 3.28
C VAL A 437 -8.78 9.39 3.30
N GLN A 438 -7.56 8.99 2.94
CA GLN A 438 -6.46 9.90 2.59
C GLN A 438 -5.74 9.30 1.36
N PRO A 439 -5.10 10.12 0.50
CA PRO A 439 -4.40 9.61 -0.68
C PRO A 439 -3.41 8.48 -0.37
N ARG A 440 -2.69 8.56 0.74
CA ARG A 440 -1.73 7.53 1.17
C ARG A 440 -2.36 6.16 1.49
N TYR A 441 -3.67 6.09 1.78
CA TYR A 441 -4.35 4.82 2.06
C TYR A 441 -4.52 3.94 0.81
N ALA A 442 -4.33 4.51 -0.39
CA ALA A 442 -4.28 3.76 -1.64
C ALA A 442 -3.00 2.92 -1.81
N TYR A 443 -1.99 3.03 -0.94
CA TYR A 443 -0.70 2.34 -1.10
C TYR A 443 -0.86 0.83 -1.30
N LEU A 444 -1.49 0.15 -0.35
CA LEU A 444 -1.62 -1.32 -0.41
C LEU A 444 -2.40 -1.80 -1.65
N PRO A 445 -3.60 -1.28 -1.99
CA PRO A 445 -4.31 -1.69 -3.20
C PRO A 445 -3.55 -1.36 -4.49
N GLN A 446 -2.77 -0.27 -4.53
CA GLN A 446 -1.94 0.05 -5.70
C GLN A 446 -0.84 -0.98 -5.93
N LEU A 447 -0.20 -1.52 -4.89
CA LEU A 447 0.78 -2.60 -5.01
C LEU A 447 0.22 -3.81 -5.79
N PHE A 448 -1.00 -4.21 -5.45
CA PHE A 448 -1.68 -5.33 -6.11
C PHE A 448 -2.20 -4.97 -7.51
N LEU A 449 -2.58 -3.71 -7.73
CA LEU A 449 -2.96 -3.20 -9.04
C LEU A 449 -1.78 -3.25 -10.03
N PHE A 450 -0.60 -2.78 -9.62
CA PHE A 450 0.62 -2.89 -10.43
C PHE A 450 1.00 -4.35 -10.71
N THR A 451 0.81 -5.25 -9.74
CA THR A 451 1.00 -6.68 -9.96
C THR A 451 0.02 -7.21 -11.02
N ALA A 452 -1.26 -6.80 -10.95
CA ALA A 452 -2.28 -7.17 -11.93
C ALA A 452 -2.01 -6.59 -13.33
N ALA A 453 -1.34 -5.44 -13.43
CA ALA A 453 -0.94 -4.86 -14.72
C ALA A 453 -0.06 -5.80 -15.55
N GLY A 454 0.68 -6.70 -14.91
CA GLY A 454 1.46 -7.74 -15.58
C GLY A 454 0.62 -8.66 -16.48
N PHE A 455 -0.66 -8.89 -16.16
CA PHE A 455 -1.55 -9.66 -17.03
C PHE A 455 -1.83 -8.96 -18.37
N GLY A 456 -1.95 -7.62 -18.35
CA GLY A 456 -2.08 -6.83 -19.57
C GLY A 456 -0.82 -6.84 -20.42
N LEU A 457 0.35 -6.70 -19.76
CA LEU A 457 1.64 -6.81 -20.44
C LEU A 457 1.84 -8.20 -21.08
N GLU A 458 1.37 -9.26 -20.44
CA GLU A 458 1.38 -10.60 -21.03
C GLU A 458 0.49 -10.70 -22.28
N CYS A 459 -0.66 -10.02 -22.30
CA CYS A 459 -1.54 -9.99 -23.48
C CYS A 459 -0.87 -9.29 -24.66
N ILE A 460 -0.21 -8.15 -24.44
CA ILE A 460 0.51 -7.40 -25.47
C ILE A 460 1.66 -8.24 -26.05
N GLY A 461 2.44 -8.91 -25.19
CA GLY A 461 3.59 -9.71 -25.63
C GLY A 461 3.24 -10.98 -26.41
N LYS A 462 2.01 -11.50 -26.31
CA LYS A 462 1.56 -12.68 -27.07
C LYS A 462 1.02 -12.33 -28.44
N GLY A 463 0.45 -11.13 -28.61
CA GLY A 463 0.01 -10.67 -29.94
C GLY A 463 1.13 -10.53 -30.97
N GLU A 464 2.40 -10.43 -30.51
CA GLU A 464 3.58 -10.38 -31.38
C GLU A 464 4.12 -11.78 -31.79
N GLN A 465 3.77 -12.82 -31.02
CA GLN A 465 4.21 -14.21 -31.38
C GLN A 465 3.24 -14.90 -32.35
N ASP A 466 2.00 -14.38 -32.43
CA ASP A 466 0.95 -14.90 -33.34
C ASP A 466 0.82 -14.06 -34.61
N ALA A 467 1.58 -12.96 -34.76
CA ALA A 467 1.68 -12.11 -35.95
C ALA A 467 3.02 -12.34 -36.67
#